data_c6b2a1b7de86d930b7a5ff08cfdebc28
#
_entry.id   c6b2a1b7de86d930b7a5ff08cfdebc28
#
_cell.length_a   1.000
_cell.length_b   1.000
_cell.length_c   1.000
_cell.angle_alpha   90.00
_cell.angle_beta   90.00
_cell.angle_gamma   90.00
#
_symmetry.space_group_name_H-M   'P 1'
#
loop_
_entity.id
_entity.type
_entity.pdbx_description
1 polymer ?
#
loop_
_entity_poly.entity_id
_entity_poly.type
_entity_poly.pdbx_seq_one_letter_code
_entity_poly.pdbx_strand_id
1 'polypeptide(L)'
;MPAPTSTSEIGGPGADEVVIGCASGVAAVNADGGSFLVSEDCARVVLGGNNVTLRVTGASVDQLVVQGQSNVVVAGDVTGLTLEGQANRVQSSAAGAVTVRGDGNTVAVAGAIGTLEITGANNVVSAPGVGAKIVRGDGNTVP
;
A
#
# COMPACT_ATOMS: atom_id res chain seq x y z
N MET A 1 -10.98 9.26 23.85
CA MET A 1 -10.48 9.31 23.63
C MET A 1 -10.21 9.23 22.96
N PRO A 2 -10.24 9.54 22.63
CA PRO A 2 -9.89 9.52 21.93
C PRO A 2 -9.12 9.21 21.36
N ALA A 3 -9.08 9.28 20.91
CA ALA A 3 -8.50 9.02 20.44
C ALA A 3 -7.72 8.69 20.17
N PRO A 4 -7.73 8.64 19.88
CA PRO A 4 -6.94 8.16 19.71
C PRO A 4 -5.91 8.48 19.46
N THR A 5 -5.80 8.96 19.38
CA THR A 5 -5.03 9.20 19.19
C THR A 5 -4.05 9.05 19.57
N SER A 6 -3.89 9.12 19.51
CA SER A 6 -3.05 8.95 19.66
C SER A 6 -2.45 8.49 20.34
N THR A 7 -2.53 8.41 20.63
CA THR A 7 -2.00 8.00 21.30
C THR A 7 -0.98 7.56 21.29
N SER A 8 -0.59 7.60 20.96
CA SER A 8 0.21 7.10 20.93
C SER A 8 1.26 7.40 21.38
N GLU A 9 1.54 7.82 21.55
CA GLU A 9 2.43 8.07 21.94
C GLU A 9 3.07 7.65 22.75
N ILE A 10 2.84 7.37 23.03
CA ILE A 10 3.25 6.97 23.88
C ILE A 10 4.06 6.04 23.91
N GLY A 11 4.25 5.49 24.07
CA GLY A 11 4.89 4.29 24.07
C GLY A 11 6.25 4.39 23.67
N GLY A 12 6.95 3.47 23.66
CA GLY A 12 8.30 3.46 23.25
C GLY A 12 8.44 3.27 21.75
N PRO A 13 9.67 3.12 21.29
CA PRO A 13 9.95 2.85 19.90
C PRO A 13 9.21 1.62 19.44
N GLY A 14 8.66 1.68 18.29
CA GLY A 14 7.89 0.59 17.76
C GLY A 14 6.50 0.45 18.32
N ALA A 15 6.20 1.24 19.34
CA ALA A 15 4.86 1.23 19.93
C ALA A 15 4.00 2.38 19.44
N ASP A 16 4.52 3.19 18.55
CA ASP A 16 3.86 4.41 18.13
C ASP A 16 2.98 4.21 16.90
N GLU A 17 2.39 3.03 16.80
CA GLU A 17 1.48 2.74 15.70
C GLU A 17 0.12 3.33 15.99
N VAL A 18 -0.40 4.10 15.06
CA VAL A 18 -1.70 4.75 15.18
C VAL A 18 -2.73 3.91 14.44
N VAL A 19 -3.82 3.57 15.12
CA VAL A 19 -4.90 2.79 14.51
C VAL A 19 -5.86 3.73 13.81
N ILE A 20 -6.12 3.44 12.54
CA ILE A 20 -6.99 4.23 11.70
C ILE A 20 -8.25 3.43 11.42
N GLY A 21 -9.39 4.03 11.61
CA GLY A 21 -10.67 3.41 11.27
C GLY A 21 -11.14 3.82 9.89
N CYS A 22 -12.14 3.12 9.41
CA CYS A 22 -12.72 3.35 8.08
C CYS A 22 -14.09 3.98 8.22
N ALA A 23 -14.14 5.20 8.67
CA ALA A 23 -15.40 5.93 8.69
C ALA A 23 -15.93 6.04 7.27
N SER A 24 -17.19 5.72 7.07
CA SER A 24 -17.81 5.73 5.74
C SER A 24 -17.09 4.85 4.71
N GLY A 25 -16.38 3.84 5.19
CA GLY A 25 -15.67 2.93 4.31
C GLY A 25 -14.31 3.42 3.82
N VAL A 26 -13.84 4.58 4.28
CA VAL A 26 -12.59 5.15 3.80
C VAL A 26 -11.64 5.42 4.97
N ALA A 27 -10.41 4.97 4.82
CA ALA A 27 -9.33 5.33 5.72
C ALA A 27 -8.32 6.16 4.93
N ALA A 28 -7.88 7.26 5.51
CA ALA A 28 -6.91 8.13 4.86
C ALA A 28 -5.78 8.46 5.81
N VAL A 29 -4.57 8.33 5.31
CA VAL A 29 -3.35 8.68 6.03
C VAL A 29 -2.62 9.73 5.22
N ASN A 30 -2.30 10.84 5.85
CA ASN A 30 -1.54 11.89 5.21
C ASN A 30 -0.53 12.41 6.22
N ALA A 31 0.70 11.98 6.08
CA ALA A 31 1.72 12.27 7.07
C ALA A 31 3.11 12.15 6.47
N ASP A 32 4.08 12.70 7.19
CA ASP A 32 5.48 12.47 6.92
C ASP A 32 6.05 11.67 8.07
N GLY A 33 6.33 10.41 7.81
CA GLY A 33 6.79 9.49 8.83
C GLY A 33 5.66 8.92 9.65
N GLY A 34 5.99 7.98 10.51
CA GLY A 34 5.03 7.36 11.40
C GLY A 34 4.58 5.99 10.92
N SER A 35 3.88 5.31 11.80
CA SER A 35 3.34 3.98 11.55
C SER A 35 1.85 3.96 11.82
N PHE A 36 1.10 3.34 10.93
CA PHE A 36 -0.35 3.33 10.98
C PHE A 36 -0.86 1.92 10.77
N LEU A 37 -1.99 1.61 11.39
CA LEU A 37 -2.61 0.29 11.31
C LEU A 37 -4.08 0.43 10.96
N VAL A 38 -4.51 -0.32 9.96
CA VAL A 38 -5.93 -0.49 9.64
C VAL A 38 -6.27 -1.94 9.93
N SER A 39 -7.25 -2.17 10.79
CA SER A 39 -7.62 -3.51 11.20
C SER A 39 -9.07 -3.86 10.92
N GLU A 40 -9.73 -3.07 10.09
CA GLU A 40 -11.10 -3.36 9.67
C GLU A 40 -11.23 -3.26 8.16
N ASP A 41 -12.25 -3.88 7.61
CA ASP A 41 -12.48 -3.86 6.18
C ASP A 41 -12.80 -2.44 5.74
N CYS A 42 -12.17 -2.03 4.66
CA CYS A 42 -12.35 -0.69 4.11
C CYS A 42 -12.67 -0.81 2.63
N ALA A 43 -13.56 0.05 2.16
CA ALA A 43 -13.76 0.16 0.72
C ALA A 43 -12.56 0.83 0.07
N ARG A 44 -11.95 1.78 0.78
CA ARG A 44 -10.82 2.50 0.22
C ARG A 44 -9.85 2.92 1.30
N VAL A 45 -8.57 2.71 1.04
CA VAL A 45 -7.49 3.19 1.90
C VAL A 45 -6.58 4.06 1.04
N VAL A 46 -6.34 5.28 1.48
CA VAL A 46 -5.49 6.23 0.76
C VAL A 46 -4.33 6.61 1.67
N LEU A 47 -3.13 6.40 1.19
CA LEU A 47 -1.92 6.80 1.88
C LEU A 47 -1.22 7.88 1.05
N GLY A 48 -1.07 9.05 1.63
CA GLY A 48 -0.28 10.12 1.06
C GLY A 48 0.81 10.53 2.02
N GLY A 49 1.94 10.96 1.50
CA GLY A 49 3.02 11.43 2.34
C GLY A 49 4.33 10.72 2.05
N ASN A 50 5.26 10.85 2.98
CA ASN A 50 6.60 10.29 2.80
C ASN A 50 7.03 9.51 4.03
N ASN A 51 7.77 8.43 3.82
CA ASN A 51 8.36 7.66 4.90
C ASN A 51 7.31 7.13 5.90
N VAL A 52 6.15 6.76 5.39
CA VAL A 52 5.06 6.25 6.21
C VAL A 52 5.03 4.74 6.12
N THR A 53 4.80 4.08 7.24
CA THR A 53 4.58 2.65 7.29
C THR A 53 3.10 2.41 7.58
N LEU A 54 2.44 1.66 6.72
CA LEU A 54 1.03 1.33 6.87
C LEU A 54 0.87 -0.18 6.88
N ARG A 55 0.18 -0.68 7.87
CA ARG A 55 -0.17 -2.09 7.94
C ARG A 55 -1.68 -2.24 7.91
N VAL A 56 -2.15 -3.14 7.09
CA VAL A 56 -3.56 -3.51 7.04
C VAL A 56 -3.63 -4.99 7.39
N THR A 57 -4.18 -5.31 8.54
CA THR A 57 -4.18 -6.67 9.06
C THR A 57 -5.58 -7.14 9.37
N GLY A 58 -5.87 -8.39 9.04
CA GLY A 58 -7.16 -8.99 9.33
C GLY A 58 -8.31 -8.33 8.59
N ALA A 59 -8.03 -7.70 7.46
CA ALA A 59 -9.01 -6.90 6.76
C ALA A 59 -8.81 -6.98 5.26
N SER A 60 -9.87 -6.72 4.53
CA SER A 60 -9.83 -6.62 3.07
C SER A 60 -10.04 -5.16 2.66
N VAL A 61 -9.39 -4.78 1.58
CA VAL A 61 -9.50 -3.44 1.04
C VAL A 61 -9.88 -3.54 -0.42
N ASP A 62 -10.94 -2.85 -0.82
CA ASP A 62 -11.32 -2.85 -2.24
C ASP A 62 -10.34 -2.03 -3.07
N GLN A 63 -9.98 -0.85 -2.58
CA GLN A 63 -9.04 0.02 -3.29
C GLN A 63 -7.97 0.53 -2.32
N LEU A 64 -6.73 0.24 -2.64
CA LEU A 64 -5.61 0.76 -1.88
C LEU A 64 -4.83 1.71 -2.79
N VAL A 65 -4.72 2.96 -2.38
CA VAL A 65 -4.01 3.98 -3.15
C VAL A 65 -2.83 4.47 -2.31
N VAL A 66 -1.64 4.38 -2.87
CA VAL A 66 -0.42 4.84 -2.21
C VAL A 66 0.18 5.93 -3.06
N GLN A 67 0.38 7.09 -2.46
CA GLN A 67 0.94 8.26 -3.13
C GLN A 67 2.07 8.82 -2.28
N GLY A 68 3.12 9.29 -2.94
CA GLY A 68 4.24 9.89 -2.23
C GLY A 68 5.51 9.09 -2.43
N GLN A 69 6.42 9.17 -1.45
CA GLN A 69 7.74 8.58 -1.60
C GLN A 69 8.13 7.79 -0.37
N SER A 70 8.87 6.72 -0.61
CA SER A 70 9.50 5.94 0.45
C SER A 70 8.52 5.39 1.48
N ASN A 71 7.32 5.09 1.06
CA ASN A 71 6.31 4.51 1.94
C ASN A 71 6.41 2.99 1.91
N VAL A 72 6.06 2.36 3.01
CA VAL A 72 6.01 0.91 3.13
C VAL A 72 4.60 0.51 3.52
N VAL A 73 4.01 -0.39 2.74
CA VAL A 73 2.65 -0.86 2.99
C VAL A 73 2.65 -2.38 3.04
N VAL A 74 2.03 -2.93 4.07
CA VAL A 74 1.79 -4.36 4.18
C VAL A 74 0.30 -4.56 4.29
N ALA A 75 -0.28 -5.30 3.36
CA ALA A 75 -1.72 -5.48 3.30
C ALA A 75 -2.06 -6.96 3.10
N GLY A 76 -3.29 -7.31 3.37
CA GLY A 76 -3.82 -8.63 3.04
C GLY A 76 -4.40 -8.65 1.65
N ASP A 77 -5.69 -8.92 1.54
CA ASP A 77 -6.35 -8.99 0.25
C ASP A 77 -6.74 -7.59 -0.22
N VAL A 78 -6.34 -7.25 -1.43
CA VAL A 78 -6.64 -5.97 -2.06
C VAL A 78 -7.23 -6.25 -3.42
N THR A 79 -8.38 -5.69 -3.72
CA THR A 79 -9.00 -5.88 -5.03
C THR A 79 -8.28 -5.02 -6.07
N GLY A 80 -8.00 -3.76 -5.75
CA GLY A 80 -7.27 -2.87 -6.63
C GLY A 80 -6.18 -2.14 -5.87
N LEU A 81 -4.99 -2.14 -6.41
CA LEU A 81 -3.84 -1.43 -5.84
C LEU A 81 -3.36 -0.40 -6.85
N THR A 82 -3.30 0.84 -6.42
CA THR A 82 -2.71 1.91 -7.22
C THR A 82 -1.55 2.50 -6.45
N LEU A 83 -0.39 2.51 -7.07
CA LEU A 83 0.83 2.99 -6.46
C LEU A 83 1.39 4.10 -7.33
N GLU A 84 1.48 5.30 -6.77
CA GLU A 84 1.99 6.47 -7.48
C GLU A 84 3.12 7.09 -6.67
N GLY A 85 4.19 7.46 -7.34
CA GLY A 85 5.30 8.10 -6.69
C GLY A 85 6.59 7.32 -6.87
N GLN A 86 7.48 7.43 -5.89
CA GLN A 86 8.82 6.86 -6.03
C GLN A 86 9.23 6.08 -4.80
N ALA A 87 9.98 5.03 -5.03
CA ALA A 87 10.63 4.25 -3.98
C ALA A 87 9.66 3.71 -2.93
N ASN A 88 8.41 3.48 -3.31
CA ASN A 88 7.44 2.89 -2.40
C ASN A 88 7.54 1.37 -2.44
N ARG A 89 7.18 0.75 -1.34
CA ARG A 89 7.21 -0.71 -1.23
C ARG A 89 5.86 -1.19 -0.73
N VAL A 90 5.26 -2.12 -1.45
CA VAL A 90 3.96 -2.67 -1.08
C VAL A 90 4.06 -4.19 -1.07
N GLN A 91 3.55 -4.79 -0.01
CA GLN A 91 3.39 -6.24 0.10
C GLN A 91 1.93 -6.55 0.33
N SER A 92 1.42 -7.55 -0.36
CA SER A 92 0.02 -7.91 -0.29
C SER A 92 -0.12 -9.42 -0.42
N SER A 93 -1.12 -9.99 0.22
CA SER A 93 -1.40 -11.42 0.09
C SER A 93 -2.05 -11.73 -1.25
N ALA A 94 -2.93 -10.86 -1.72
CA ALA A 94 -3.59 -11.01 -3.01
C ALA A 94 -3.91 -9.64 -3.56
N ALA A 95 -3.86 -9.52 -4.86
CA ALA A 95 -4.25 -8.29 -5.54
C ALA A 95 -4.92 -8.65 -6.87
N GLY A 96 -6.10 -8.11 -7.12
CA GLY A 96 -6.79 -8.35 -8.38
C GLY A 96 -6.20 -7.53 -9.51
N ALA A 97 -6.05 -6.23 -9.29
CA ALA A 97 -5.47 -5.33 -10.28
C ALA A 97 -4.40 -4.47 -9.61
N VAL A 98 -3.27 -4.34 -10.27
CA VAL A 98 -2.16 -3.54 -9.76
C VAL A 98 -1.78 -2.52 -10.81
N THR A 99 -1.75 -1.26 -10.41
CA THR A 99 -1.30 -0.16 -11.27
C THR A 99 -0.17 0.55 -10.57
N VAL A 100 0.97 0.64 -11.24
CA VAL A 100 2.16 1.31 -10.71
C VAL A 100 2.52 2.45 -11.65
N ARG A 101 2.63 3.64 -11.08
CA ARG A 101 3.05 4.82 -11.83
C ARG A 101 4.16 5.52 -11.07
N GLY A 102 5.29 5.63 -11.70
CA GLY A 102 6.45 6.28 -11.09
C GLY A 102 7.67 5.42 -11.22
N ASP A 103 8.66 5.69 -10.38
CA ASP A 103 9.96 5.08 -10.52
C ASP A 103 10.42 4.38 -9.25
N GLY A 104 11.11 3.27 -9.42
CA GLY A 104 11.75 2.60 -8.30
C GLY A 104 10.82 1.98 -7.28
N ASN A 105 9.58 1.73 -7.64
CA ASN A 105 8.62 1.13 -6.72
C ASN A 105 8.76 -0.39 -6.72
N THR A 106 8.44 -1.00 -5.59
CA THR A 106 8.48 -2.45 -5.44
C THR A 106 7.14 -2.95 -4.94
N VAL A 107 6.59 -3.93 -5.64
CA VAL A 107 5.34 -4.57 -5.25
C VAL A 107 5.58 -6.07 -5.16
N ALA A 108 5.22 -6.67 -4.03
CA ALA A 108 5.30 -8.10 -3.85
C ALA A 108 3.92 -8.63 -3.48
N VAL A 109 3.41 -9.55 -4.27
CA VAL A 109 2.11 -10.16 -4.04
C VAL A 109 2.31 -11.65 -3.89
N ALA A 110 1.81 -12.22 -2.80
CA ALA A 110 1.98 -13.66 -2.55
C ALA A 110 1.11 -14.50 -3.49
N GLY A 111 -0.05 -13.99 -3.85
CA GLY A 111 -0.95 -14.67 -4.79
C GLY A 111 -0.80 -14.13 -6.21
N ALA A 112 -1.59 -14.65 -7.12
CA ALA A 112 -1.54 -14.20 -8.50
C ALA A 112 -2.18 -12.82 -8.64
N ILE A 113 -1.68 -12.06 -9.61
CA ILE A 113 -2.25 -10.76 -9.99
C ILE A 113 -3.10 -10.97 -11.23
N GLY A 114 -4.33 -10.47 -11.21
CA GLY A 114 -5.19 -10.56 -12.39
C GLY A 114 -4.72 -9.68 -13.52
N THR A 115 -4.49 -8.40 -13.22
CA THR A 115 -4.07 -7.41 -14.22
C THR A 115 -2.98 -6.54 -13.62
N LEU A 116 -1.92 -6.31 -14.38
CA LEU A 116 -0.81 -5.48 -13.96
C LEU A 116 -0.53 -4.42 -15.02
N GLU A 117 -0.47 -3.17 -14.59
CA GLU A 117 -0.07 -2.08 -15.47
C GLU A 117 1.05 -1.28 -14.80
N ILE A 118 2.15 -1.10 -15.48
CA ILE A 118 3.28 -0.31 -14.98
C ILE A 118 3.59 0.79 -15.98
N THR A 119 3.72 2.01 -15.46
CA THR A 119 4.18 3.15 -16.25
C THR A 119 5.29 3.83 -15.45
N GLY A 120 6.50 3.84 -16.01
CA GLY A 120 7.65 4.42 -15.33
C GLY A 120 8.86 3.54 -15.47
N ALA A 121 9.87 3.76 -14.63
CA ALA A 121 11.14 3.09 -14.75
C ALA A 121 11.56 2.40 -13.47
N ASN A 122 12.29 1.31 -13.61
CA ASN A 122 12.94 0.61 -12.51
C ASN A 122 11.99 0.13 -11.43
N ASN A 123 10.76 -0.20 -11.81
CA ASN A 123 9.81 -0.79 -10.88
C ASN A 123 9.97 -2.30 -10.86
N VAL A 124 9.74 -2.91 -9.72
CA VAL A 124 9.84 -4.35 -9.55
C VAL A 124 8.51 -4.88 -9.03
N VAL A 125 7.96 -5.85 -9.73
CA VAL A 125 6.75 -6.53 -9.29
C VAL A 125 7.06 -8.02 -9.20
N SER A 126 6.70 -8.61 -8.08
CA SER A 126 6.92 -10.03 -7.84
C SER A 126 5.59 -10.69 -7.50
N ALA A 127 5.27 -11.77 -8.19
CA ALA A 127 4.06 -12.55 -7.95
C ALA A 127 4.23 -13.91 -8.59
N PRO A 128 3.47 -14.95 -8.17
CA PRO A 128 3.54 -16.26 -8.82
C PRO A 128 3.06 -16.25 -10.25
N GLY A 129 2.17 -15.31 -10.59
CA GLY A 129 1.69 -15.21 -11.95
C GLY A 129 0.89 -13.93 -12.16
N VAL A 130 0.78 -13.52 -13.40
CA VAL A 130 0.01 -12.34 -13.78
C VAL A 130 -0.85 -12.72 -14.98
N GLY A 131 -2.15 -12.44 -14.88
CA GLY A 131 -3.07 -12.77 -15.96
C GLY A 131 -2.83 -11.93 -17.19
N ALA A 132 -2.82 -10.62 -17.05
CA ALA A 132 -2.54 -9.70 -18.15
C ALA A 132 -1.61 -8.62 -17.65
N LYS A 133 -0.65 -8.21 -18.47
CA LYS A 133 0.29 -7.19 -18.04
C LYS A 133 0.60 -6.23 -19.16
N ILE A 134 0.73 -4.96 -18.80
CA ILE A 134 1.15 -3.89 -19.68
C ILE A 134 2.28 -3.16 -18.97
N VAL A 135 3.43 -3.11 -19.61
CA VAL A 135 4.60 -2.46 -19.01
C VAL A 135 5.08 -1.39 -19.97
N ARG A 136 5.14 -0.17 -19.48
CA ARG A 136 5.61 0.99 -20.24
C ARG A 136 6.74 1.63 -19.49
N GLY A 137 7.89 1.76 -20.14
CA GLY A 137 9.07 2.33 -19.53
C GLY A 137 10.20 1.34 -19.49
N ASP A 138 11.31 1.77 -18.93
CA ASP A 138 12.55 1.01 -18.98
C ASP A 138 12.95 0.46 -17.63
N GLY A 139 13.63 -0.68 -17.66
CA GLY A 139 14.21 -1.23 -16.44
C GLY A 139 13.24 -1.86 -15.48
N ASN A 140 12.00 -2.05 -15.89
CA ASN A 140 11.01 -2.68 -15.01
C ASN A 140 11.19 -4.20 -15.00
N THR A 141 10.99 -4.80 -13.83
CA THR A 141 11.08 -6.24 -13.67
C THR A 141 9.70 -6.77 -13.27
N VAL A 142 9.19 -7.71 -14.03
CA VAL A 142 7.86 -8.28 -13.81
C VAL A 142 7.94 -9.80 -13.97
N PRO A 143 6.95 -10.52 -13.40
CA PRO A 143 6.89 -11.98 -13.54
C PRO A 143 6.72 -12.44 -14.98
#